data_903e06def3e80c65d18757a21583531a
#
_entry.id   903e06def3e80c65d18757a21583531a
#
_cell.length_a   1.000
_cell.length_b   1.000
_cell.length_c   1.000
_cell.angle_alpha   90.00
_cell.angle_beta   90.00
_cell.angle_gamma   90.00
#
_symmetry.space_group_name_H-M   'P 1'
#
loop_
_entity.id
_entity.type
_entity.pdbx_description
1 polymer ?
#
loop_
_entity_poly.entity_id
_entity_poly.type
_entity_poly.pdbx_seq_one_letter_code
_entity_poly.pdbx_strand_id
1 'polypeptide(L)'
;MTIGENFNVLGDWFKILFIENEGMAFGMKFGGMFGKFVLTAFRLVLFGFLCWWITSLNRKGRRIKVNAGKDNESVTYEHVPTGVLVGLTLITAGAFGNIIDCLFYGQLFSASTAYEVAQFGGSYAPVMFGKVVDMFYFPLIDTTWPSWLPFIGGHPFRFFEPVFNFADSCVTVGAFYLILFQYKFFASDQEK
;
A
#
# COMPACT_ATOMS: atom_id res chain seq x y z
N MET A 1 -13.39 7.69 16.47
CA MET A 1 -12.12 8.35 16.85
C MET A 1 -12.04 9.69 16.14
N THR A 2 -11.52 10.68 16.81
CA THR A 2 -11.17 11.98 16.24
C THR A 2 -9.79 11.92 15.56
N ILE A 3 -9.49 12.84 14.64
CA ILE A 3 -8.16 12.86 13.98
C ILE A 3 -7.05 13.10 15.02
N GLY A 4 -6.05 12.23 15.03
CA GLY A 4 -4.93 12.25 15.97
C GLY A 4 -5.20 11.56 17.30
N GLU A 5 -6.43 11.11 17.53
CA GLU A 5 -6.74 10.28 18.71
C GLU A 5 -6.02 8.94 18.63
N ASN A 6 -5.44 8.52 19.75
CA ASN A 6 -4.74 7.23 19.80
C ASN A 6 -4.97 6.54 21.14
N PHE A 7 -4.80 5.21 21.12
CA PHE A 7 -4.78 4.38 22.33
C PHE A 7 -3.80 3.22 22.18
N ASN A 8 -3.22 2.79 23.29
CA ASN A 8 -2.29 1.68 23.33
C ASN A 8 -3.04 0.35 23.19
N VAL A 9 -2.52 -0.53 22.33
CA VAL A 9 -3.03 -1.91 22.15
C VAL A 9 -2.15 -2.91 22.88
N LEU A 10 -0.83 -2.82 22.66
CA LEU A 10 0.17 -3.65 23.32
C LEU A 10 1.32 -2.77 23.82
N GLY A 11 1.37 -2.55 25.13
CA GLY A 11 2.36 -1.65 25.74
C GLY A 11 2.39 -0.29 25.06
N ASP A 12 3.57 0.29 24.95
CA ASP A 12 3.76 1.60 24.31
C ASP A 12 4.23 1.49 22.84
N TRP A 13 4.51 0.27 22.37
CA TRP A 13 5.10 0.03 21.05
C TRP A 13 4.08 -0.29 19.95
N PHE A 14 2.84 -0.63 20.27
CA PHE A 14 1.76 -0.78 19.30
C PHE A 14 0.53 0.01 19.73
N LYS A 15 0.16 0.97 18.92
CA LYS A 15 -0.98 1.87 19.15
C LYS A 15 -1.91 1.87 17.95
N ILE A 16 -3.17 2.13 18.19
CA ILE A 16 -4.10 2.58 17.15
C ILE A 16 -4.09 4.11 17.19
N LEU A 17 -3.75 4.73 16.07
CA LEU A 17 -3.73 6.18 15.87
C LEU A 17 -4.54 6.50 14.62
N PHE A 18 -5.65 7.22 14.79
CA PHE A 18 -6.53 7.54 13.66
C PHE A 18 -5.99 8.72 12.86
N ILE A 19 -5.62 8.45 11.61
CA ILE A 19 -5.17 9.45 10.64
C ILE A 19 -5.91 9.27 9.32
N GLU A 20 -6.33 10.38 8.73
CA GLU A 20 -6.86 10.42 7.36
C GLU A 20 -5.78 10.89 6.40
N ASN A 21 -5.42 10.03 5.45
CA ASN A 21 -4.36 10.24 4.48
C ASN A 21 -4.97 10.58 3.11
N GLU A 22 -4.44 11.60 2.46
CA GLU A 22 -4.80 11.94 1.08
C GLU A 22 -4.41 10.83 0.07
N GLY A 23 -3.75 9.78 0.56
CA GLY A 23 -3.36 8.61 -0.21
C GLY A 23 -1.93 8.66 -0.73
N MET A 24 -1.10 9.55 -0.23
CA MET A 24 0.33 9.60 -0.54
C MET A 24 1.17 9.24 0.69
N ALA A 25 2.29 8.55 0.44
CA ALA A 25 3.24 8.22 1.49
C ALA A 25 3.80 9.48 2.16
N PHE A 26 4.04 9.40 3.47
CA PHE A 26 4.66 10.48 4.28
C PHE A 26 3.92 11.81 4.27
N GLY A 27 2.58 11.83 4.09
CA GLY A 27 1.78 13.04 4.17
C GLY A 27 2.05 14.08 3.07
N MET A 28 2.73 13.70 2.01
CA MET A 28 2.95 14.58 0.85
C MET A 28 1.61 14.95 0.21
N LYS A 29 1.46 16.22 -0.19
CA LYS A 29 0.30 16.71 -0.95
C LYS A 29 0.75 17.05 -2.37
N PHE A 30 0.26 16.33 -3.35
CA PHE A 30 0.59 16.57 -4.75
C PHE A 30 -0.62 17.17 -5.48
N GLY A 31 -0.48 18.42 -5.91
CA GLY A 31 -1.43 19.03 -6.86
C GLY A 31 -2.87 19.25 -6.38
N GLY A 32 -3.16 19.22 -5.06
CA GLY A 32 -4.50 19.43 -4.53
C GLY A 32 -5.53 18.41 -5.06
N MET A 33 -6.74 18.87 -5.40
CA MET A 33 -7.81 17.99 -5.90
C MET A 33 -7.42 17.27 -7.20
N PHE A 34 -6.73 17.94 -8.12
CA PHE A 34 -6.28 17.32 -9.37
C PHE A 34 -5.30 16.18 -9.12
N GLY A 35 -4.30 16.41 -8.27
CA GLY A 35 -3.34 15.35 -7.91
C GLY A 35 -3.99 14.15 -7.26
N LYS A 36 -4.97 14.37 -6.38
CA LYS A 36 -5.75 13.30 -5.77
C LYS A 36 -6.57 12.50 -6.79
N PHE A 37 -7.22 13.18 -7.72
CA PHE A 37 -7.94 12.51 -8.82
C PHE A 37 -7.01 11.63 -9.66
N VAL A 38 -5.86 12.18 -10.08
CA VAL A 38 -4.87 11.44 -10.87
C VAL A 38 -4.35 10.22 -10.10
N LEU A 39 -4.07 10.36 -8.80
CA LEU A 39 -3.61 9.27 -7.96
C LEU A 39 -4.66 8.16 -7.84
N THR A 40 -5.93 8.51 -7.60
CA THR A 40 -7.01 7.52 -7.50
C THR A 40 -7.26 6.84 -8.84
N ALA A 41 -7.26 7.59 -9.95
CA ALA A 41 -7.39 7.04 -11.29
C ALA A 41 -6.23 6.08 -11.63
N PHE A 42 -4.99 6.47 -11.30
CA PHE A 42 -3.83 5.59 -11.47
C PHE A 42 -3.95 4.28 -10.68
N ARG A 43 -4.42 4.35 -9.43
CA ARG A 43 -4.68 3.15 -8.60
C ARG A 43 -5.71 2.22 -9.24
N LEU A 44 -6.79 2.76 -9.77
CA LEU A 44 -7.83 1.99 -10.47
C LEU A 44 -7.27 1.28 -11.72
N VAL A 45 -6.50 2.00 -12.53
CA VAL A 45 -5.85 1.42 -13.72
C VAL A 45 -4.87 0.32 -13.32
N LEU A 46 -4.02 0.57 -12.32
CA LEU A 46 -3.07 -0.41 -11.81
C LEU A 46 -3.77 -1.66 -11.25
N PHE A 47 -4.84 -1.49 -10.49
CA PHE A 47 -5.67 -2.58 -9.98
C PHE A 47 -6.26 -3.42 -11.11
N GLY A 48 -6.85 -2.79 -12.11
CA GLY A 48 -7.38 -3.48 -13.30
C GLY A 48 -6.29 -4.25 -14.05
N PHE A 49 -5.11 -3.65 -14.22
CA PHE A 49 -3.95 -4.31 -14.81
C PHE A 49 -3.49 -5.52 -13.99
N LEU A 50 -3.38 -5.41 -12.66
CA LEU A 50 -2.99 -6.52 -11.79
C LEU A 50 -4.01 -7.67 -11.85
N CYS A 51 -5.30 -7.38 -11.82
CA CYS A 51 -6.34 -8.39 -11.97
C CYS A 51 -6.25 -9.11 -13.31
N TRP A 52 -6.06 -8.36 -14.39
CA TRP A 52 -5.86 -8.95 -15.72
C TRP A 52 -4.59 -9.80 -15.77
N TRP A 53 -3.48 -9.31 -15.23
CA TRP A 53 -2.21 -10.02 -15.22
C TRP A 53 -2.28 -11.32 -14.43
N ILE A 54 -2.78 -11.29 -13.20
CA ILE A 54 -2.98 -12.50 -12.36
C ILE A 54 -3.86 -13.52 -13.09
N THR A 55 -4.97 -13.07 -13.66
CA THR A 55 -5.88 -13.95 -14.41
C THR A 55 -5.20 -14.57 -15.63
N SER A 56 -4.41 -13.77 -16.35
CA SER A 56 -3.64 -14.23 -17.51
C SER A 56 -2.57 -15.25 -17.11
N LEU A 57 -1.82 -14.98 -16.04
CA LEU A 57 -0.81 -15.90 -15.50
C LEU A 57 -1.44 -17.22 -15.05
N ASN A 58 -2.55 -17.15 -14.33
CA ASN A 58 -3.24 -18.35 -13.84
C ASN A 58 -3.82 -19.22 -14.97
N ARG A 59 -4.31 -18.60 -16.04
CA ARG A 59 -4.93 -19.33 -17.17
C ARG A 59 -3.92 -19.85 -18.19
N LYS A 60 -2.92 -19.05 -18.54
CA LYS A 60 -2.01 -19.32 -19.65
C LYS A 60 -0.62 -19.75 -19.19
N GLY A 61 -0.28 -19.52 -17.94
CA GLY A 61 1.09 -19.62 -17.48
C GLY A 61 1.95 -18.43 -17.94
N ARG A 62 3.24 -18.50 -17.63
CA ARG A 62 4.24 -17.51 -18.05
C ARG A 62 4.70 -17.83 -19.48
N ARG A 63 4.65 -16.84 -20.35
CA ARG A 63 5.18 -16.95 -21.71
C ARG A 63 6.71 -16.89 -21.66
N ILE A 64 7.36 -17.95 -22.15
CA ILE A 64 8.81 -17.98 -22.36
C ILE A 64 9.10 -18.18 -23.85
N LYS A 65 10.13 -17.49 -24.34
CA LYS A 65 10.65 -17.73 -25.70
C LYS A 65 11.71 -18.82 -25.61
N VAL A 66 11.56 -19.89 -26.36
CA VAL A 66 12.57 -20.92 -26.47
C VAL A 66 13.17 -20.83 -27.87
N ASN A 67 14.48 -20.57 -27.94
CA ASN A 67 15.19 -20.56 -29.22
C ASN A 67 15.38 -22.00 -29.73
N ALA A 68 14.55 -22.42 -30.62
CA ALA A 68 14.60 -23.75 -31.25
C ALA A 68 15.44 -23.73 -32.54
N GLY A 69 16.63 -23.14 -32.53
CA GLY A 69 17.51 -23.04 -33.73
C GLY A 69 17.34 -21.74 -34.52
N LYS A 70 18.24 -21.52 -35.49
CA LYS A 70 18.48 -20.23 -36.16
C LYS A 70 17.28 -19.54 -36.83
N ASP A 71 16.14 -20.23 -37.05
CA ASP A 71 15.01 -19.68 -37.80
C ASP A 71 13.61 -19.90 -37.18
N ASN A 72 13.51 -20.51 -35.99
CA ASN A 72 12.19 -20.74 -35.36
C ASN A 72 12.18 -20.38 -33.88
N GLU A 73 11.63 -19.20 -33.56
CA GLU A 73 11.24 -18.88 -32.20
C GLU A 73 9.95 -19.65 -31.84
N SER A 74 10.05 -20.63 -30.95
CA SER A 74 8.85 -21.27 -30.36
C SER A 74 8.47 -20.57 -29.05
N VAL A 75 7.18 -20.35 -28.87
CA VAL A 75 6.62 -19.82 -27.63
C VAL A 75 6.12 -20.97 -26.78
N THR A 76 6.70 -21.13 -25.62
CA THR A 76 6.26 -22.11 -24.61
C THR A 76 5.69 -21.39 -23.39
N TYR A 77 4.79 -22.05 -22.67
CA TYR A 77 4.22 -21.52 -21.42
C TYR A 77 4.70 -22.36 -20.25
N GLU A 78 5.27 -21.70 -19.26
CA GLU A 78 5.71 -22.31 -18.01
C GLU A 78 4.62 -22.18 -16.93
N HIS A 79 4.47 -23.19 -16.10
CA HIS A 79 3.56 -23.14 -14.97
C HIS A 79 3.99 -22.06 -13.96
N VAL A 80 3.04 -21.25 -13.52
CA VAL A 80 3.29 -20.19 -12.55
C VAL A 80 3.25 -20.76 -11.13
N PRO A 81 4.30 -20.60 -10.33
CA PRO A 81 4.30 -21.05 -8.95
C PRO A 81 3.15 -20.41 -8.15
N THR A 82 2.46 -21.19 -7.33
CA THR A 82 1.37 -20.70 -6.48
C THR A 82 1.81 -19.52 -5.60
N GLY A 83 3.05 -19.53 -5.14
CA GLY A 83 3.61 -18.42 -4.36
C GLY A 83 3.61 -17.07 -5.10
N VAL A 84 3.87 -17.07 -6.41
CA VAL A 84 3.79 -15.85 -7.23
C VAL A 84 2.35 -15.32 -7.26
N LEU A 85 1.38 -16.20 -7.47
CA LEU A 85 -0.04 -15.81 -7.46
C LEU A 85 -0.47 -15.29 -6.10
N VAL A 86 -0.04 -15.92 -5.01
CA VAL A 86 -0.32 -15.46 -3.63
C VAL A 86 0.24 -14.07 -3.40
N GLY A 87 1.52 -13.83 -3.71
CA GLY A 87 2.14 -12.52 -3.53
C GLY A 87 1.46 -11.41 -4.34
N LEU A 88 1.17 -11.68 -5.63
CA LEU A 88 0.44 -10.73 -6.48
C LEU A 88 -0.99 -10.49 -5.98
N THR A 89 -1.67 -11.51 -5.48
CA THR A 89 -3.02 -11.38 -4.92
C THR A 89 -3.02 -10.53 -3.65
N LEU A 90 -2.02 -10.69 -2.76
CA LEU A 90 -1.87 -9.84 -1.58
C LEU A 90 -1.69 -8.36 -1.96
N ILE A 91 -0.82 -8.06 -2.92
CA ILE A 91 -0.64 -6.69 -3.42
C ILE A 91 -1.95 -6.13 -3.98
N THR A 92 -2.64 -6.93 -4.79
CA THR A 92 -3.89 -6.52 -5.44
C THR A 92 -5.00 -6.29 -4.41
N ALA A 93 -5.13 -7.17 -3.41
CA ALA A 93 -6.11 -7.03 -2.33
C ALA A 93 -5.84 -5.78 -1.48
N GLY A 94 -4.58 -5.50 -1.14
CA GLY A 94 -4.21 -4.27 -0.43
C GLY A 94 -4.50 -3.02 -1.26
N ALA A 95 -4.14 -3.02 -2.55
CA ALA A 95 -4.49 -1.90 -3.44
C ALA A 95 -6.00 -1.67 -3.50
N PHE A 96 -6.80 -2.75 -3.54
CA PHE A 96 -8.26 -2.67 -3.54
C PHE A 96 -8.82 -2.07 -2.24
N GLY A 97 -8.28 -2.44 -1.07
CA GLY A 97 -8.69 -1.84 0.21
C GLY A 97 -8.56 -0.32 0.22
N ASN A 98 -7.39 0.19 -0.18
CA ASN A 98 -7.17 1.64 -0.27
C ASN A 98 -8.04 2.32 -1.34
N ILE A 99 -8.39 1.62 -2.42
CA ILE A 99 -9.30 2.13 -3.46
C ILE A 99 -10.72 2.29 -2.90
N ILE A 100 -11.20 1.34 -2.09
CA ILE A 100 -12.53 1.43 -1.44
C ILE A 100 -12.64 2.74 -0.65
N ASP A 101 -11.64 3.06 0.16
CA ASP A 101 -11.62 4.31 0.93
C ASP A 101 -11.64 5.53 0.00
N CYS A 102 -10.81 5.56 -1.04
CA CYS A 102 -10.79 6.66 -1.99
C CYS A 102 -12.12 6.87 -2.72
N LEU A 103 -12.83 5.78 -3.04
CA LEU A 103 -14.09 5.86 -3.76
C LEU A 103 -15.27 6.23 -2.85
N PHE A 104 -15.35 5.64 -1.65
CA PHE A 104 -16.58 5.62 -0.88
C PHE A 104 -16.51 6.36 0.45
N TYR A 105 -15.34 6.45 1.10
CA TYR A 105 -15.25 7.03 2.44
C TYR A 105 -15.76 8.48 2.47
N GLY A 106 -15.39 9.30 1.48
CA GLY A 106 -15.86 10.69 1.36
C GLY A 106 -17.36 10.85 1.13
N GLN A 107 -18.01 9.82 0.57
CA GLN A 107 -19.46 9.81 0.32
C GLN A 107 -20.27 9.31 1.51
N LEU A 108 -19.70 8.42 2.31
CA LEU A 108 -20.42 7.71 3.37
C LEU A 108 -20.31 8.41 4.73
N PHE A 109 -19.28 9.22 4.94
CA PHE A 109 -18.98 9.84 6.22
C PHE A 109 -18.89 11.36 6.12
N SER A 110 -19.20 12.04 7.22
CA SER A 110 -18.88 13.46 7.40
C SER A 110 -17.37 13.63 7.60
N ALA A 111 -16.87 14.87 7.48
CA ALA A 111 -15.47 15.15 7.75
C ALA A 111 -15.11 14.87 9.22
N SER A 112 -14.00 14.17 9.42
CA SER A 112 -13.38 14.05 10.76
C SER A 112 -12.56 15.28 11.07
N THR A 113 -12.57 15.71 12.33
CA THR A 113 -11.70 16.77 12.84
C THR A 113 -10.97 16.32 14.11
N ALA A 114 -10.13 17.17 14.66
CA ALA A 114 -9.50 16.90 15.97
C ALA A 114 -10.52 16.91 17.15
N TYR A 115 -11.74 17.37 16.91
CA TYR A 115 -12.78 17.53 17.94
C TYR A 115 -14.05 16.75 17.63
N GLU A 116 -14.27 16.35 16.39
CA GLU A 116 -15.49 15.68 15.94
C GLU A 116 -15.17 14.36 15.25
N VAL A 117 -15.89 13.31 15.65
CA VAL A 117 -15.83 11.99 15.02
C VAL A 117 -16.70 12.00 13.76
N ALA A 118 -16.21 11.44 12.66
CA ALA A 118 -16.99 11.25 11.45
C ALA A 118 -18.30 10.49 11.73
N GLN A 119 -19.38 10.98 11.18
CA GLN A 119 -20.72 10.37 11.28
C GLN A 119 -21.05 9.68 9.97
N PHE A 120 -21.62 8.49 10.06
CA PHE A 120 -22.17 7.79 8.90
C PHE A 120 -23.42 8.52 8.37
N GLY A 121 -23.57 8.59 7.05
CA GLY A 121 -24.65 9.30 6.37
C GLY A 121 -24.32 10.76 6.05
N GLY A 122 -23.13 11.25 6.43
CA GLY A 122 -22.59 12.52 5.93
C GLY A 122 -21.90 12.36 4.56
N SER A 123 -21.43 13.47 4.01
CA SER A 123 -20.59 13.45 2.80
C SER A 123 -19.64 14.64 2.85
N TYR A 124 -18.33 14.37 2.92
CA TYR A 124 -17.33 15.44 2.90
C TYR A 124 -16.63 15.59 1.56
N ALA A 125 -16.70 14.60 0.69
CA ALA A 125 -16.04 14.63 -0.62
C ALA A 125 -16.79 13.78 -1.65
N PRO A 126 -16.70 14.14 -2.96
CA PRO A 126 -17.27 13.32 -4.02
C PRO A 126 -16.49 12.01 -4.19
N VAL A 127 -17.07 11.08 -5.00
CA VAL A 127 -16.41 9.83 -5.39
C VAL A 127 -15.00 10.10 -5.94
N MET A 128 -14.04 9.25 -5.63
CA MET A 128 -12.60 9.34 -5.93
C MET A 128 -11.79 10.31 -5.04
N PHE A 129 -12.43 11.07 -4.16
CA PHE A 129 -11.78 12.06 -3.31
C PHE A 129 -11.80 11.68 -1.82
N GLY A 130 -12.27 10.48 -1.48
CA GLY A 130 -12.22 9.93 -0.13
C GLY A 130 -10.78 9.80 0.36
N LYS A 131 -10.53 10.04 1.63
CA LYS A 131 -9.22 9.84 2.25
C LYS A 131 -9.07 8.39 2.69
N VAL A 132 -7.85 7.88 2.63
CA VAL A 132 -7.52 6.56 3.17
C VAL A 132 -7.39 6.68 4.68
N VAL A 133 -7.98 5.72 5.41
CA VAL A 133 -7.89 5.67 6.87
C VAL A 133 -6.69 4.83 7.28
N ASP A 134 -5.72 5.46 7.92
CA ASP A 134 -4.55 4.82 8.51
C ASP A 134 -4.71 4.75 10.03
N MET A 135 -4.27 3.63 10.62
CA MET A 135 -4.49 3.41 12.06
C MET A 135 -3.38 2.63 12.78
N PHE A 136 -2.56 1.84 12.11
CA PHE A 136 -1.51 1.06 12.77
C PHE A 136 -0.27 1.91 12.97
N TYR A 137 0.09 2.12 14.22
CA TYR A 137 1.24 2.91 14.62
C TYR A 137 2.16 2.11 15.54
N PHE A 138 3.42 2.00 15.15
CA PHE A 138 4.44 1.24 15.88
C PHE A 138 5.63 2.14 16.25
N PRO A 139 5.53 3.01 17.26
CA PRO A 139 6.67 3.79 17.75
C PRO A 139 7.66 2.87 18.47
N LEU A 140 8.52 2.19 17.72
CA LEU A 140 9.44 1.18 18.27
C LEU A 140 10.46 1.79 19.23
N ILE A 141 10.92 3.00 18.96
CA ILE A 141 11.77 3.79 19.84
C ILE A 141 11.23 5.22 19.88
N ASP A 142 10.84 5.68 21.06
CA ASP A 142 10.47 7.09 21.30
C ASP A 142 11.33 7.59 22.47
N THR A 143 12.33 8.39 22.15
CA THR A 143 13.32 8.88 23.10
C THR A 143 13.83 10.26 22.68
N THR A 144 14.78 10.80 23.44
CA THR A 144 15.50 12.01 23.07
C THR A 144 16.97 11.71 22.86
N TRP A 145 17.58 12.36 21.89
CA TRP A 145 19.03 12.26 21.71
C TRP A 145 19.77 12.70 22.98
N PRO A 146 20.83 11.98 23.39
CA PRO A 146 21.64 12.38 24.54
C PRO A 146 22.14 13.81 24.39
N SER A 147 22.06 14.60 25.46
CA SER A 147 22.40 16.03 25.46
C SER A 147 23.85 16.36 25.10
N TRP A 148 24.74 15.37 25.20
CA TRP A 148 26.15 15.53 24.84
C TRP A 148 26.42 15.48 23.31
N LEU A 149 25.44 15.09 22.49
CA LEU A 149 25.61 15.06 21.03
C LEU A 149 25.52 16.48 20.47
N PRO A 150 26.54 16.94 19.71
CA PRO A 150 26.50 18.25 19.07
C PRO A 150 25.38 18.29 18.02
N PHE A 151 24.69 19.43 17.91
CA PHE A 151 23.62 19.76 16.94
C PHE A 151 22.28 19.05 17.14
N ILE A 152 22.24 17.85 17.67
CA ILE A 152 21.01 17.04 17.81
C ILE A 152 20.67 16.68 19.26
N GLY A 153 21.57 16.95 20.23
CA GLY A 153 21.35 16.66 21.64
C GLY A 153 20.08 17.31 22.19
N GLY A 154 19.27 16.52 22.90
CA GLY A 154 17.99 16.97 23.47
C GLY A 154 16.81 17.02 22.48
N HIS A 155 17.03 16.83 21.18
CA HIS A 155 15.95 16.72 20.23
C HIS A 155 15.24 15.35 20.32
N PRO A 156 13.91 15.29 20.08
CA PRO A 156 13.18 14.02 20.07
C PRO A 156 13.68 13.12 18.95
N PHE A 157 13.82 11.83 19.26
CA PHE A 157 14.15 10.78 18.32
C PHE A 157 13.05 9.73 18.34
N ARG A 158 12.39 9.54 17.19
CA ARG A 158 11.40 8.48 17.00
C ARG A 158 11.85 7.59 15.87
N PHE A 159 11.87 6.30 16.13
CA PHE A 159 12.14 5.30 15.11
C PHE A 159 10.84 4.59 14.74
N PHE A 160 10.55 4.54 13.44
CA PHE A 160 9.35 4.02 12.82
C PHE A 160 8.10 4.86 13.14
N GLU A 161 8.05 6.05 12.56
CA GLU A 161 6.91 6.97 12.65
C GLU A 161 5.73 6.70 11.71
N PRO A 162 5.87 5.93 10.58
CA PRO A 162 4.76 5.76 9.65
C PRO A 162 3.53 5.15 10.33
N VAL A 163 2.37 5.76 10.07
CA VAL A 163 1.07 5.17 10.37
C VAL A 163 0.54 4.57 9.08
N PHE A 164 0.01 3.37 9.13
CA PHE A 164 -0.44 2.62 7.97
C PHE A 164 -1.67 1.77 8.31
N ASN A 165 -2.29 1.17 7.30
CA ASN A 165 -3.46 0.34 7.48
C ASN A 165 -3.20 -1.13 7.10
N PHE A 166 -4.23 -1.96 7.22
CA PHE A 166 -4.13 -3.38 6.88
C PHE A 166 -3.87 -3.60 5.38
N ALA A 167 -4.43 -2.74 4.52
CA ALA A 167 -4.21 -2.82 3.08
C ALA A 167 -2.75 -2.56 2.70
N ASP A 168 -2.10 -1.57 3.35
CA ASP A 168 -0.66 -1.29 3.16
C ASP A 168 0.20 -2.45 3.64
N SER A 169 -0.21 -3.11 4.73
CA SER A 169 0.45 -4.34 5.21
C SER A 169 0.39 -5.45 4.16
N CYS A 170 -0.76 -5.66 3.53
CA CYS A 170 -0.91 -6.65 2.47
C CYS A 170 -0.01 -6.34 1.26
N VAL A 171 0.04 -5.08 0.83
CA VAL A 171 0.94 -4.64 -0.27
C VAL A 171 2.39 -4.90 0.10
N THR A 172 2.80 -4.48 1.29
CA THR A 172 4.18 -4.59 1.76
C THR A 172 4.62 -6.06 1.89
N VAL A 173 3.83 -6.87 2.58
CA VAL A 173 4.10 -8.31 2.75
C VAL A 173 4.11 -9.03 1.41
N GLY A 174 3.15 -8.75 0.53
CA GLY A 174 3.10 -9.31 -0.81
C GLY A 174 4.34 -8.97 -1.64
N ALA A 175 4.77 -7.70 -1.62
CA ALA A 175 5.95 -7.24 -2.35
C ALA A 175 7.24 -7.89 -1.80
N PHE A 176 7.46 -7.86 -0.49
CA PHE A 176 8.63 -8.52 0.11
C PHE A 176 8.64 -10.03 -0.13
N TYR A 177 7.47 -10.67 -0.04
CA TYR A 177 7.37 -12.10 -0.33
C TYR A 177 7.78 -12.42 -1.77
N LEU A 178 7.33 -11.63 -2.75
CA LEU A 178 7.73 -11.83 -4.15
C LEU A 178 9.23 -11.60 -4.35
N ILE A 179 9.79 -10.53 -3.78
CA ILE A 179 11.20 -10.18 -3.92
C ILE A 179 12.10 -11.23 -3.27
N LEU A 180 11.77 -11.69 -2.06
CA LEU A 180 12.65 -12.59 -1.31
C LEU A 180 12.52 -14.05 -1.73
N PHE A 181 11.31 -14.50 -2.06
CA PHE A 181 11.04 -15.93 -2.28
C PHE A 181 10.69 -16.29 -3.73
N GLN A 182 10.25 -15.31 -4.55
CA GLN A 182 9.79 -15.55 -5.91
C GLN A 182 10.61 -14.80 -6.97
N TYR A 183 11.73 -14.15 -6.60
CA TYR A 183 12.54 -13.34 -7.52
C TYR A 183 13.03 -14.13 -8.75
N LYS A 184 13.33 -15.43 -8.60
CA LYS A 184 13.75 -16.29 -9.71
C LYS A 184 12.71 -16.38 -10.82
N PHE A 185 11.43 -16.34 -10.48
CA PHE A 185 10.36 -16.32 -11.48
C PHE A 185 10.45 -15.09 -12.36
N PHE A 186 10.81 -13.93 -11.81
CA PHE A 186 10.93 -12.67 -12.56
C PHE A 186 12.28 -12.50 -13.25
N ALA A 187 13.34 -13.14 -12.74
CA ALA A 187 14.71 -13.03 -13.27
C ALA A 187 15.01 -13.99 -14.43
N SER A 188 14.26 -15.08 -14.60
CA SER A 188 14.61 -16.16 -15.53
C SER A 188 14.44 -15.83 -17.03
N ASP A 189 14.07 -14.60 -17.39
CA ASP A 189 13.98 -14.16 -18.80
C ASP A 189 15.34 -13.75 -19.39
N GLN A 190 16.43 -13.74 -18.61
CA GLN A 190 17.74 -13.26 -19.08
C GLN A 190 18.75 -14.37 -19.39
N GLU A 191 18.46 -15.63 -19.10
CA GLU A 191 19.45 -16.71 -19.19
C GLU A 191 19.08 -17.88 -20.13
N LYS A 192 18.09 -17.72 -21.02
CA LYS A 192 17.78 -18.81 -21.96
C LYS A 192 17.71 -18.36 -23.42
#